data_a07153815fa6cb58589692c9473987b6
#
_entry.id   a07153815fa6cb58589692c9473987b6
#
_cell.length_a   1.000
_cell.length_b   1.000
_cell.length_c   1.000
_cell.angle_alpha   90.00
_cell.angle_beta   90.00
_cell.angle_gamma   90.00
#
_symmetry.space_group_name_H-M   'P 1'
#
loop_
_entity.id
_entity.type
_entity.pdbx_description
1 polymer ?
#
loop_
_entity_poly.entity_id
_entity_poly.type
_entity_poly.pdbx_seq_one_letter_code
_entity_poly.pdbx_strand_id
1 'polypeptide(L)'
;MDIHMQENTSQPNQTLRIATRQSPLALWQAYYVRDHLQAHWPDLTVELVPMVTRGDVLLDTPLAKVGGKGLFVKELELALLDGRADIAVHSMKDVPVAFPEGLGLVTICEREDPRDAFVSPKYARLEDLPEGSIVGTSSLRRQCQLREIRPDLIVRDLRGNVGTRLAKLDNGDYDAILLAHAGSKRSELEERI
;
A
#
# COMPACT_ATOMS: atom_id res chain seq x y z
N MET A 1 17.45 -59.06 -5.51
CA MET A 1 17.00 -58.05 -4.51
C MET A 1 17.18 -56.70 -5.17
N ASP A 2 16.20 -56.35 -6.03
CA ASP A 2 16.29 -55.17 -6.89
C ASP A 2 15.83 -53.94 -6.09
N ILE A 3 16.77 -53.02 -5.90
CA ILE A 3 16.51 -51.72 -5.30
C ILE A 3 15.97 -50.85 -6.43
N HIS A 4 14.64 -50.68 -6.48
CA HIS A 4 14.03 -49.66 -7.30
C HIS A 4 14.47 -48.29 -6.76
N MET A 5 15.42 -47.66 -7.45
CA MET A 5 15.62 -46.22 -7.35
C MET A 5 14.34 -45.57 -7.88
N GLN A 6 13.62 -44.94 -6.97
CA GLN A 6 12.55 -44.00 -7.38
C GLN A 6 13.24 -42.83 -8.09
N GLU A 7 12.97 -42.70 -9.37
CA GLU A 7 13.31 -41.51 -10.14
C GLU A 7 12.59 -40.31 -9.49
N ASN A 8 13.40 -39.43 -8.98
CA ASN A 8 12.94 -38.13 -8.49
C ASN A 8 12.52 -37.33 -9.75
N THR A 9 11.26 -37.46 -10.15
CA THR A 9 10.68 -36.64 -11.20
C THR A 9 10.65 -35.21 -10.66
N SER A 10 11.65 -34.43 -11.04
CA SER A 10 11.66 -32.99 -10.85
C SER A 10 10.34 -32.42 -11.41
N GLN A 11 9.44 -32.00 -10.54
CA GLN A 11 8.25 -31.27 -10.96
C GLN A 11 8.71 -30.06 -11.77
N PRO A 12 8.02 -29.72 -12.87
CA PRO A 12 8.37 -28.52 -13.64
C PRO A 12 8.36 -27.33 -12.71
N ASN A 13 9.37 -26.46 -12.79
CA ASN A 13 9.48 -25.23 -12.05
C ASN A 13 8.10 -24.52 -12.07
N GLN A 14 7.40 -24.53 -10.95
CA GLN A 14 6.13 -23.81 -10.83
C GLN A 14 6.42 -22.33 -10.81
N THR A 15 5.80 -21.59 -11.72
CA THR A 15 5.84 -20.13 -11.72
C THR A 15 4.59 -19.60 -11.05
N LEU A 16 4.77 -18.78 -10.02
CA LEU A 16 3.71 -18.04 -9.34
C LEU A 16 3.78 -16.56 -9.76
N ARG A 17 2.68 -16.03 -10.27
CA ARG A 17 2.58 -14.63 -10.74
C ARG A 17 1.85 -13.77 -9.72
N ILE A 18 2.49 -12.70 -9.26
CA ILE A 18 1.97 -11.77 -8.26
C ILE A 18 1.50 -10.48 -8.95
N ALA A 19 0.19 -10.24 -9.00
CA ALA A 19 -0.35 -8.95 -9.39
C ALA A 19 -0.07 -7.91 -8.31
N THR A 20 0.45 -6.74 -8.69
CA THR A 20 0.76 -5.64 -7.79
C THR A 20 0.62 -4.29 -8.49
N ARG A 21 0.47 -3.20 -7.73
CA ARG A 21 0.53 -1.84 -8.26
C ARG A 21 1.99 -1.43 -8.49
N GLN A 22 2.20 -0.41 -9.33
CA GLN A 22 3.55 0.09 -9.66
C GLN A 22 4.11 1.09 -8.63
N SER A 23 3.35 1.46 -7.60
CA SER A 23 3.87 2.38 -6.58
C SER A 23 5.01 1.72 -5.78
N PRO A 24 6.03 2.49 -5.33
CA PRO A 24 7.16 1.95 -4.56
C PRO A 24 6.72 1.10 -3.38
N LEU A 25 5.72 1.55 -2.60
CA LEU A 25 5.18 0.80 -1.47
C LEU A 25 4.55 -0.53 -1.91
N ALA A 26 3.79 -0.56 -2.99
CA ALA A 26 3.15 -1.77 -3.48
C ALA A 26 4.19 -2.78 -4.00
N LEU A 27 5.20 -2.31 -4.71
CA LEU A 27 6.31 -3.14 -5.16
C LEU A 27 7.10 -3.72 -3.98
N TRP A 28 7.38 -2.90 -2.95
CA TRP A 28 8.02 -3.39 -1.72
C TRP A 28 7.21 -4.54 -1.09
N GLN A 29 5.89 -4.39 -1.00
CA GLN A 29 5.01 -5.43 -0.44
C GLN A 29 5.03 -6.71 -1.29
N ALA A 30 5.05 -6.57 -2.62
CA ALA A 30 5.12 -7.72 -3.53
C ALA A 30 6.48 -8.43 -3.44
N TYR A 31 7.58 -7.69 -3.34
CA TYR A 31 8.92 -8.25 -3.10
C TYR A 31 9.00 -8.97 -1.75
N TYR A 32 8.45 -8.38 -0.70
CA TYR A 32 8.36 -9.02 0.61
C TYR A 32 7.69 -10.40 0.54
N VAL A 33 6.55 -10.50 -0.14
CA VAL A 33 5.84 -11.78 -0.31
C VAL A 33 6.65 -12.74 -1.18
N ARG A 34 7.22 -12.27 -2.29
CA ARG A 34 8.09 -13.07 -3.17
C ARG A 34 9.24 -13.69 -2.38
N ASP A 35 9.96 -12.88 -1.63
CA ASP A 35 11.18 -13.31 -0.92
C ASP A 35 10.84 -14.32 0.17
N HIS A 36 9.70 -14.17 0.86
CA HIS A 36 9.21 -15.15 1.83
C HIS A 36 8.80 -16.47 1.16
N LEU A 37 8.12 -16.39 0.03
CA LEU A 37 7.76 -17.59 -0.73
C LEU A 37 9.00 -18.36 -1.20
N GLN A 38 9.98 -17.67 -1.80
CA GLN A 38 11.20 -18.27 -2.28
C GLN A 38 12.09 -18.82 -1.14
N ALA A 39 12.06 -18.20 0.04
CA ALA A 39 12.76 -18.74 1.22
C ALA A 39 12.20 -20.09 1.69
N HIS A 40 10.87 -20.31 1.53
CA HIS A 40 10.22 -21.56 1.92
C HIS A 40 10.18 -22.59 0.77
N TRP A 41 10.14 -22.14 -0.47
CA TRP A 41 10.12 -22.97 -1.68
C TRP A 41 11.20 -22.48 -2.66
N PRO A 42 12.46 -22.92 -2.48
CA PRO A 42 13.58 -22.44 -3.30
C PRO A 42 13.44 -22.68 -4.81
N ASP A 43 12.71 -23.74 -5.18
CA ASP A 43 12.47 -24.10 -6.59
C ASP A 43 11.28 -23.35 -7.22
N LEU A 44 10.57 -22.52 -6.42
CA LEU A 44 9.45 -21.72 -6.91
C LEU A 44 9.95 -20.49 -7.66
N THR A 45 9.61 -20.36 -8.92
CA THR A 45 9.81 -19.12 -9.67
C THR A 45 8.66 -18.17 -9.35
N VAL A 46 8.98 -16.96 -8.89
CA VAL A 46 7.96 -15.92 -8.59
C VAL A 46 8.17 -14.73 -9.49
N GLU A 47 7.14 -14.39 -10.26
CA GLU A 47 7.12 -13.25 -11.17
C GLU A 47 6.16 -12.17 -10.68
N LEU A 48 6.57 -10.90 -10.75
CA LEU A 48 5.71 -9.77 -10.47
C LEU A 48 5.03 -9.31 -11.76
N VAL A 49 3.73 -9.03 -11.67
CA VAL A 49 2.90 -8.45 -12.75
C VAL A 49 2.43 -7.06 -12.32
N PRO A 50 3.28 -6.01 -12.52
CA PRO A 50 2.95 -4.66 -12.09
C PRO A 50 1.87 -4.03 -12.97
N MET A 51 0.90 -3.35 -12.34
CA MET A 51 -0.25 -2.73 -13.01
C MET A 51 -0.46 -1.30 -12.53
N VAL A 52 -1.02 -0.48 -13.42
CA VAL A 52 -1.52 0.87 -13.10
C VAL A 52 -3.02 0.75 -12.83
N THR A 53 -3.48 1.26 -11.69
CA THR A 53 -4.90 1.25 -11.34
C THR A 53 -5.55 2.61 -11.60
N ARG A 54 -6.89 2.65 -11.73
CA ARG A 54 -7.62 3.91 -11.84
C ARG A 54 -7.33 4.85 -10.67
N GLY A 55 -7.12 4.31 -9.47
CA GLY A 55 -6.76 5.10 -8.30
C GLY A 55 -5.39 5.75 -8.40
N ASP A 56 -4.46 5.18 -9.17
CA ASP A 56 -3.13 5.74 -9.43
C ASP A 56 -3.19 6.90 -10.44
N VAL A 57 -4.14 6.87 -11.37
CA VAL A 57 -4.31 7.90 -12.41
C VAL A 57 -5.15 9.08 -11.92
N LEU A 58 -6.20 8.83 -11.12
CA LEU A 58 -7.13 9.86 -10.65
C LEU A 58 -6.59 10.58 -9.40
N LEU A 59 -5.66 11.51 -9.58
CA LEU A 59 -5.02 12.25 -8.48
C LEU A 59 -5.79 13.51 -8.06
N ASP A 60 -6.55 14.13 -8.97
CA ASP A 60 -7.13 15.46 -8.77
C ASP A 60 -8.53 15.44 -8.14
N THR A 61 -9.16 14.29 -8.03
CA THR A 61 -10.51 14.17 -7.47
C THR A 61 -10.49 13.50 -6.09
N PRO A 62 -11.09 14.10 -5.05
CA PRO A 62 -11.19 13.47 -3.73
C PRO A 62 -11.82 12.07 -3.80
N LEU A 63 -11.22 11.07 -3.14
CA LEU A 63 -11.69 9.67 -3.16
C LEU A 63 -13.16 9.54 -2.75
N ALA A 64 -13.62 10.37 -1.80
CA ALA A 64 -15.00 10.42 -1.35
C ALA A 64 -15.99 10.82 -2.47
N LYS A 65 -15.55 11.59 -3.46
CA LYS A 65 -16.37 12.04 -4.61
C LYS A 65 -16.34 11.06 -5.79
N VAL A 66 -15.29 10.26 -5.92
CA VAL A 66 -15.14 9.31 -7.03
C VAL A 66 -16.04 8.07 -6.83
N GLY A 67 -16.56 7.87 -5.61
CA GLY A 67 -17.58 6.85 -5.31
C GLY A 67 -17.15 5.41 -5.63
N GLY A 68 -15.86 5.12 -5.62
CA GLY A 68 -15.33 3.88 -6.15
C GLY A 68 -14.86 2.88 -5.11
N LYS A 69 -15.69 1.88 -4.81
CA LYS A 69 -15.16 0.64 -4.27
C LYS A 69 -14.18 0.06 -5.30
N GLY A 70 -12.99 -0.33 -4.85
CA GLY A 70 -12.05 -1.06 -5.71
C GLY A 70 -11.17 -0.22 -6.64
N LEU A 71 -11.03 1.10 -6.44
CA LEU A 71 -10.18 1.97 -7.27
C LEU A 71 -8.73 1.50 -7.38
N PHE A 72 -8.23 0.76 -6.39
CA PHE A 72 -6.85 0.27 -6.33
C PHE A 72 -6.73 -1.25 -6.51
N VAL A 73 -7.85 -1.97 -6.64
CA VAL A 73 -7.84 -3.44 -6.68
C VAL A 73 -8.46 -4.01 -7.95
N LYS A 74 -9.34 -3.28 -8.64
CA LYS A 74 -10.14 -3.80 -9.75
C LYS A 74 -9.29 -4.38 -10.89
N GLU A 75 -8.22 -3.71 -11.26
CA GLU A 75 -7.33 -4.17 -12.33
C GLU A 75 -6.59 -5.46 -11.93
N LEU A 76 -6.25 -5.59 -10.64
CA LEU A 76 -5.62 -6.79 -10.11
C LEU A 76 -6.63 -7.94 -9.99
N GLU A 77 -7.87 -7.68 -9.56
CA GLU A 77 -8.95 -8.66 -9.55
C GLU A 77 -9.21 -9.22 -10.95
N LEU A 78 -9.27 -8.35 -11.96
CA LEU A 78 -9.40 -8.79 -13.35
C LEU A 78 -8.21 -9.65 -13.80
N ALA A 79 -6.99 -9.29 -13.41
CA ALA A 79 -5.82 -10.10 -13.74
C ALA A 79 -5.85 -11.49 -13.13
N LEU A 80 -6.42 -11.64 -11.91
CA LEU A 80 -6.63 -12.93 -11.29
C LEU A 80 -7.71 -13.74 -12.03
N LEU A 81 -8.86 -13.13 -12.33
CA LEU A 81 -9.97 -13.78 -13.03
C LEU A 81 -9.61 -14.20 -14.47
N ASP A 82 -8.80 -13.38 -15.16
CA ASP A 82 -8.32 -13.66 -16.51
C ASP A 82 -7.14 -14.64 -16.54
N GLY A 83 -6.65 -15.11 -15.39
CA GLY A 83 -5.51 -16.00 -15.29
C GLY A 83 -4.17 -15.38 -15.69
N ARG A 84 -4.05 -14.05 -15.67
CA ARG A 84 -2.79 -13.32 -15.89
C ARG A 84 -1.90 -13.27 -14.64
N ALA A 85 -2.49 -13.47 -13.48
CA ALA A 85 -1.81 -13.60 -12.20
C ALA A 85 -2.49 -14.66 -11.34
N ASP A 86 -1.76 -15.19 -10.37
CA ASP A 86 -2.24 -16.28 -9.50
C ASP A 86 -2.63 -15.77 -8.12
N ILE A 87 -1.93 -14.73 -7.64
CA ILE A 87 -2.24 -14.00 -6.42
C ILE A 87 -2.09 -12.50 -6.63
N ALA A 88 -2.70 -11.70 -5.73
CA ALA A 88 -2.51 -10.25 -5.67
C ALA A 88 -2.03 -9.86 -4.27
N VAL A 89 -1.09 -8.90 -4.20
CA VAL A 89 -0.57 -8.38 -2.94
C VAL A 89 -1.02 -6.94 -2.73
N HIS A 90 -1.62 -6.70 -1.56
CA HIS A 90 -2.21 -5.40 -1.19
C HIS A 90 -1.95 -4.99 0.25
N SER A 91 -2.00 -3.70 0.52
CA SER A 91 -2.24 -3.22 1.88
C SER A 91 -3.67 -3.59 2.28
N MET A 92 -3.85 -4.24 3.44
CA MET A 92 -5.16 -4.72 3.91
C MET A 92 -6.24 -3.63 3.94
N LYS A 93 -5.88 -2.38 4.23
CA LYS A 93 -6.80 -1.23 4.25
C LYS A 93 -7.41 -0.88 2.90
N ASP A 94 -6.80 -1.32 1.80
CA ASP A 94 -7.24 -1.05 0.43
C ASP A 94 -8.08 -2.21 -0.13
N VAL A 95 -8.12 -3.34 0.58
CA VAL A 95 -8.91 -4.53 0.20
C VAL A 95 -10.39 -4.30 0.55
N PRO A 96 -11.33 -4.50 -0.40
CA PRO A 96 -12.75 -4.34 -0.13
C PRO A 96 -13.29 -5.46 0.77
N VAL A 97 -14.41 -5.21 1.45
CA VAL A 97 -15.07 -6.20 2.31
C VAL A 97 -15.70 -7.32 1.48
N ALA A 98 -16.21 -7.00 0.29
CA ALA A 98 -16.83 -7.95 -0.62
C ALA A 98 -15.91 -8.20 -1.82
N PHE A 99 -15.72 -9.47 -2.16
CA PHE A 99 -14.93 -9.91 -3.29
C PHE A 99 -15.81 -10.34 -4.46
N PRO A 100 -15.33 -10.25 -5.71
CA PRO A 100 -15.93 -10.95 -6.84
C PRO A 100 -15.98 -12.47 -6.59
N GLU A 101 -16.93 -13.15 -7.23
CA GLU A 101 -16.99 -14.62 -7.21
C GLU A 101 -15.67 -15.23 -7.67
N GLY A 102 -15.19 -16.23 -6.96
CA GLY A 102 -13.91 -16.91 -7.22
C GLY A 102 -12.69 -16.23 -6.59
N LEU A 103 -12.83 -15.05 -6.02
CA LEU A 103 -11.73 -14.37 -5.31
C LEU A 103 -12.01 -14.27 -3.81
N GLY A 104 -10.93 -14.18 -3.02
CA GLY A 104 -11.01 -14.05 -1.57
C GLY A 104 -9.70 -13.65 -0.94
N LEU A 105 -9.75 -13.26 0.33
CA LEU A 105 -8.57 -12.99 1.14
C LEU A 105 -8.08 -14.32 1.73
N VAL A 106 -6.95 -14.80 1.26
CA VAL A 106 -6.40 -16.12 1.64
C VAL A 106 -5.28 -16.05 2.67
N THR A 107 -4.60 -14.90 2.78
CA THR A 107 -3.47 -14.73 3.69
C THR A 107 -3.39 -13.31 4.22
N ILE A 108 -3.12 -13.17 5.51
CA ILE A 108 -2.80 -11.90 6.16
C ILE A 108 -1.40 -12.04 6.76
N CYS A 109 -0.44 -11.26 6.24
CA CYS A 109 0.92 -11.23 6.76
C CYS A 109 0.99 -10.51 8.11
N GLU A 110 2.15 -10.62 8.78
CA GLU A 110 2.41 -9.91 10.02
C GLU A 110 2.14 -8.41 9.88
N ARG A 111 1.47 -7.86 10.89
CA ARG A 111 1.10 -6.45 10.90
C ARG A 111 2.28 -5.58 11.28
N GLU A 112 2.58 -4.60 10.45
CA GLU A 112 3.52 -3.53 10.77
C GLU A 112 2.89 -2.51 11.75
N ASP A 113 3.67 -1.58 12.26
CA ASP A 113 3.24 -0.51 13.18
C ASP A 113 1.98 0.21 12.64
N PRO A 114 0.83 0.13 13.36
CA PRO A 114 -0.43 0.68 12.89
C PRO A 114 -0.58 2.19 13.12
N ARG A 115 0.39 2.84 13.76
CA ARG A 115 0.31 4.25 14.12
C ARG A 115 0.32 5.16 12.90
N ASP A 116 -0.19 6.36 13.09
CA ASP A 116 -0.03 7.45 12.15
C ASP A 116 1.26 8.22 12.46
N ALA A 117 1.94 8.67 11.41
CA ALA A 117 3.14 9.50 11.50
C ALA A 117 2.77 10.95 11.23
N PHE A 118 3.25 11.84 12.08
CA PHE A 118 3.26 13.28 11.84
C PHE A 118 4.57 13.64 11.14
N VAL A 119 4.47 14.36 10.03
CA VAL A 119 5.65 14.77 9.24
C VAL A 119 5.59 16.26 8.99
N SER A 120 6.61 16.98 9.43
CA SER A 120 6.78 18.41 9.18
C SER A 120 8.27 18.77 9.08
N PRO A 121 8.67 19.66 8.16
CA PRO A 121 10.06 20.12 8.07
C PRO A 121 10.45 21.10 9.17
N LYS A 122 9.47 21.67 9.91
CA LYS A 122 9.70 22.77 10.85
C LYS A 122 9.28 22.43 12.29
N TYR A 123 8.35 21.54 12.50
CA TYR A 123 7.74 21.27 13.81
C TYR A 123 7.90 19.81 14.17
N ALA A 124 8.36 19.54 15.38
CA ALA A 124 8.61 18.17 15.85
C ALA A 124 7.31 17.45 16.24
N ARG A 125 6.27 18.18 16.65
CA ARG A 125 5.01 17.60 17.13
C ARG A 125 3.82 18.42 16.64
N LEU A 126 2.64 17.77 16.66
CA LEU A 126 1.38 18.39 16.28
C LEU A 126 1.03 19.60 17.17
N GLU A 127 1.39 19.52 18.45
CA GLU A 127 1.15 20.58 19.43
C GLU A 127 1.94 21.85 19.13
N ASP A 128 3.10 21.71 18.46
CA ASP A 128 4.00 22.83 18.16
C ASP A 128 3.53 23.66 16.94
N LEU A 129 2.52 23.17 16.20
CA LEU A 129 1.99 23.89 15.03
C LEU A 129 1.29 25.22 15.47
N PRO A 130 1.61 26.35 14.85
CA PRO A 130 0.86 27.59 15.01
C PRO A 130 -0.62 27.44 14.66
N GLU A 131 -1.47 28.29 15.26
CA GLU A 131 -2.86 28.40 14.88
C GLU A 131 -3.01 28.72 13.37
N GLY A 132 -3.97 28.08 12.71
CA GLY A 132 -4.19 28.25 11.28
C GLY A 132 -3.22 27.49 10.37
N SER A 133 -2.27 26.71 10.92
CA SER A 133 -1.37 25.88 10.11
C SER A 133 -2.13 24.87 9.24
N ILE A 134 -1.60 24.61 8.05
CA ILE A 134 -2.21 23.72 7.07
C ILE A 134 -1.69 22.29 7.25
N VAL A 135 -2.60 21.36 7.56
CA VAL A 135 -2.27 19.92 7.71
C VAL A 135 -2.90 19.11 6.58
N GLY A 136 -2.06 18.36 5.87
CA GLY A 136 -2.45 17.56 4.71
C GLY A 136 -2.91 16.14 5.09
N THR A 137 -4.17 15.82 4.83
CA THR A 137 -4.70 14.45 4.88
C THR A 137 -6.05 14.34 4.18
N SER A 138 -6.26 13.26 3.40
CA SER A 138 -7.57 12.90 2.83
C SER A 138 -8.30 11.80 3.63
N SER A 139 -7.73 11.36 4.75
CA SER A 139 -8.35 10.36 5.61
C SER A 139 -9.39 11.01 6.53
N LEU A 140 -10.67 10.68 6.37
CA LEU A 140 -11.75 11.19 7.23
C LEU A 140 -11.50 10.85 8.71
N ARG A 141 -10.98 9.66 9.00
CA ARG A 141 -10.60 9.26 10.36
C ARG A 141 -9.60 10.25 10.98
N ARG A 142 -8.53 10.56 10.24
CA ARG A 142 -7.51 11.52 10.70
C ARG A 142 -8.06 12.94 10.81
N GLN A 143 -8.88 13.35 9.87
CA GLN A 143 -9.53 14.67 9.91
C GLN A 143 -10.40 14.84 11.16
N CYS A 144 -11.21 13.81 11.51
CA CYS A 144 -12.03 13.85 12.72
C CYS A 144 -11.19 13.98 13.98
N GLN A 145 -10.17 13.12 14.13
CA GLN A 145 -9.26 13.14 15.28
C GLN A 145 -8.50 14.48 15.38
N LEU A 146 -8.03 14.99 14.24
CA LEU A 146 -7.30 16.26 14.22
C LEU A 146 -8.18 17.44 14.65
N ARG A 147 -9.42 17.50 14.15
CA ARG A 147 -10.38 18.55 14.51
C ARG A 147 -10.83 18.50 15.97
N GLU A 148 -10.80 17.32 16.58
CA GLU A 148 -11.11 17.16 18.01
C GLU A 148 -10.04 17.80 18.89
N ILE A 149 -8.76 17.55 18.58
CA ILE A 149 -7.63 17.99 19.42
C ILE A 149 -7.05 19.34 19.03
N ARG A 150 -7.17 19.73 17.74
CA ARG A 150 -6.65 20.98 17.18
C ARG A 150 -7.67 21.55 16.17
N PRO A 151 -8.82 22.08 16.65
CA PRO A 151 -9.86 22.66 15.79
C PRO A 151 -9.42 23.95 15.07
N ASP A 152 -8.34 24.56 15.54
CA ASP A 152 -7.70 25.76 14.99
C ASP A 152 -6.93 25.49 13.68
N LEU A 153 -6.60 24.24 13.36
CA LEU A 153 -5.82 23.89 12.18
C LEU A 153 -6.68 23.82 10.91
N ILE A 154 -6.07 24.15 9.78
CA ILE A 154 -6.70 24.08 8.46
C ILE A 154 -6.36 22.71 7.84
N VAL A 155 -7.36 21.84 7.72
CA VAL A 155 -7.18 20.54 7.09
C VAL A 155 -7.45 20.63 5.59
N ARG A 156 -6.47 20.20 4.78
CA ARG A 156 -6.57 20.12 3.31
C ARG A 156 -6.36 18.70 2.82
N ASP A 157 -7.02 18.36 1.71
CA ASP A 157 -6.84 17.09 1.06
C ASP A 157 -5.40 16.90 0.56
N LEU A 158 -4.83 15.72 0.84
CA LEU A 158 -3.49 15.33 0.39
C LEU A 158 -3.56 13.97 -0.30
N ARG A 159 -3.21 13.94 -1.59
CA ARG A 159 -3.25 12.77 -2.44
C ARG A 159 -1.91 12.49 -3.13
N GLY A 160 -1.77 11.26 -3.63
CA GLY A 160 -0.59 10.71 -4.25
C GLY A 160 -0.02 9.54 -3.45
N ASN A 161 1.05 8.93 -3.95
CA ASN A 161 1.86 7.99 -3.18
C ASN A 161 2.66 8.72 -2.08
N VAL A 162 3.40 7.99 -1.25
CA VAL A 162 4.15 8.59 -0.12
C VAL A 162 5.13 9.65 -0.62
N GLY A 163 5.92 9.35 -1.65
CA GLY A 163 6.89 10.29 -2.22
C GLY A 163 6.24 11.57 -2.76
N THR A 164 5.12 11.44 -3.49
CA THR A 164 4.37 12.60 -4.00
C THR A 164 3.86 13.49 -2.87
N ARG A 165 3.40 12.89 -1.75
CA ARG A 165 2.91 13.65 -0.59
C ARG A 165 4.03 14.39 0.12
N LEU A 166 5.19 13.75 0.26
CA LEU A 166 6.37 14.40 0.83
C LEU A 166 6.86 15.55 -0.06
N ALA A 167 6.89 15.36 -1.38
CA ALA A 167 7.25 16.44 -2.31
C ALA A 167 6.32 17.65 -2.18
N LYS A 168 5.00 17.46 -1.99
CA LYS A 168 4.05 18.55 -1.72
C LYS A 168 4.34 19.27 -0.40
N LEU A 169 4.73 18.52 0.64
CA LEU A 169 5.16 19.10 1.90
C LEU A 169 6.44 19.95 1.72
N ASP A 170 7.44 19.40 1.03
CA ASP A 170 8.72 20.07 0.77
C ASP A 170 8.55 21.33 -0.08
N ASN A 171 7.58 21.35 -0.98
CA ASN A 171 7.20 22.54 -1.77
C ASN A 171 6.47 23.61 -0.94
N GLY A 172 6.12 23.33 0.31
CA GLY A 172 5.42 24.28 1.19
C GLY A 172 3.92 24.37 0.99
N ASP A 173 3.29 23.40 0.30
CA ASP A 173 1.83 23.34 0.14
C ASP A 173 1.11 23.08 1.48
N TYR A 174 1.84 22.54 2.47
CA TYR A 174 1.41 22.16 3.81
C TYR A 174 2.49 22.48 4.84
N ASP A 175 2.08 22.81 6.08
CA ASP A 175 2.99 22.95 7.23
C ASP A 175 3.34 21.58 7.83
N ALA A 176 2.40 20.63 7.73
CA ALA A 176 2.56 19.24 8.14
C ALA A 176 1.65 18.30 7.34
N ILE A 177 1.98 17.02 7.33
CA ILE A 177 1.14 15.97 6.74
C ILE A 177 1.03 14.77 7.68
N LEU A 178 -0.06 14.01 7.54
CA LEU A 178 -0.27 12.77 8.29
C LEU A 178 -0.17 11.56 7.35
N LEU A 179 0.75 10.66 7.66
CA LEU A 179 1.00 9.43 6.90
C LEU A 179 0.73 8.19 7.78
N ALA A 180 0.66 7.01 7.17
CA ALA A 180 0.75 5.76 7.91
C ALA A 180 2.23 5.46 8.18
N HIS A 181 2.62 5.25 9.43
CA HIS A 181 4.00 4.92 9.82
C HIS A 181 4.56 3.76 8.98
N ALA A 182 3.83 2.66 8.88
CA ALA A 182 4.20 1.51 8.08
C ALA A 182 4.50 1.84 6.59
N GLY A 183 3.81 2.82 6.01
CA GLY A 183 4.03 3.25 4.64
C GLY A 183 5.35 3.99 4.48
N SER A 184 5.71 4.82 5.43
CA SER A 184 6.98 5.57 5.42
C SER A 184 8.17 4.65 5.66
N LYS A 185 8.07 3.72 6.62
CA LYS A 185 9.07 2.69 6.90
C LYS A 185 9.37 1.84 5.66
N ARG A 186 8.34 1.27 5.05
CA ARG A 186 8.46 0.40 3.86
C ARG A 186 8.89 1.15 2.59
N SER A 187 8.89 2.47 2.62
CA SER A 187 9.38 3.33 1.52
C SER A 187 10.76 3.91 1.82
N GLU A 188 11.44 3.43 2.87
CA GLU A 188 12.78 3.92 3.32
C GLU A 188 12.79 5.42 3.64
N LEU A 189 11.67 5.92 4.19
CA LEU A 189 11.47 7.34 4.52
C LEU A 189 11.27 7.57 6.03
N GLU A 190 11.83 6.68 6.86
CA GLU A 190 11.69 6.76 8.32
C GLU A 190 12.34 8.01 8.91
N GLU A 191 13.45 8.46 8.35
CA GLU A 191 14.14 9.70 8.78
C GLU A 191 13.28 10.97 8.63
N ARG A 192 12.13 10.86 7.95
CA ARG A 192 11.19 11.97 7.72
C ARG A 192 10.03 11.99 8.72
N ILE A 193 10.02 11.06 9.71
CA ILE A 193 8.94 10.87 10.68
C ILE A 193 9.36 11.39 12.06
#